data_44c021597f8c55c45753b89ca86977d0
#
_entry.id   44c021597f8c55c45753b89ca86977d0
#
_cell.length_a   1.000
_cell.length_b   1.000
_cell.length_c   1.000
_cell.angle_alpha   90.00
_cell.angle_beta   90.00
_cell.angle_gamma   90.00
#
_symmetry.space_group_name_H-M   'P 1'
#
loop_
_entity.id
_entity.type
_entity.pdbx_description
1 polymer ?
#
loop_
_entity_poly.entity_id
_entity_poly.type
_entity_poly.pdbx_seq_one_letter_code
_entity_poly.pdbx_strand_id
1 'polypeptide(L)'
;MIKFSVITLFPEAVEPYLKASMMEKAVRKGLAEFDFVNLRDYGLGPHKSVDDTPYGGGDGMLLRCEPVFAAIESVKTKSPEAKVILPTPVGAVWNQEMARELASCASRSFATTGAIDEASPLTTGASEEDREGQLANSHYIILCPHYEGYDERILSIVDYKISLGKYVLTGGELPALVIIDSVVRLIPGVLGGETSAEIESFSDGDNLEYPQYTRPEEFRGMKVPEVLLSGNHGEIAKWREKHSGHA
;
A
#
# COMPACT_ATOMS: atom_id res chain seq x y z
N MET A 1 0.99 0.76 16.36
CA MET A 1 0.60 -0.44 15.58
C MET A 1 -0.32 -0.01 14.44
N ILE A 2 -0.07 -0.47 13.23
CA ILE A 2 -0.94 -0.21 12.07
C ILE A 2 -1.90 -1.39 11.88
N LYS A 3 -3.16 -1.11 11.56
CA LYS A 3 -4.17 -2.14 11.29
C LYS A 3 -4.74 -1.99 9.89
N PHE A 4 -4.93 -3.11 9.20
CA PHE A 4 -5.62 -3.18 7.92
C PHE A 4 -6.78 -4.16 8.01
N SER A 5 -8.00 -3.71 7.67
CA SER A 5 -9.15 -4.57 7.42
C SER A 5 -9.39 -4.66 5.92
N VAL A 6 -9.20 -5.84 5.34
CA VAL A 6 -9.39 -6.08 3.90
C VAL A 6 -10.79 -6.61 3.68
N ILE A 7 -11.66 -5.81 3.04
CA ILE A 7 -13.02 -6.20 2.63
C ILE A 7 -12.93 -6.74 1.21
N THR A 8 -13.20 -8.03 1.03
CA THR A 8 -13.08 -8.73 -0.25
C THR A 8 -14.11 -9.84 -0.39
N LEU A 9 -14.35 -10.28 -1.63
CA LEU A 9 -15.13 -11.50 -1.94
C LEU A 9 -14.30 -12.78 -1.77
N PHE A 10 -12.97 -12.66 -1.72
CA PHE A 10 -12.01 -13.76 -1.76
C PHE A 10 -10.92 -13.60 -0.69
N PRO A 11 -11.25 -13.74 0.61
CA PRO A 11 -10.26 -13.68 1.69
C PRO A 11 -9.07 -14.62 1.45
N GLU A 12 -9.33 -15.80 0.87
CA GLU A 12 -8.34 -16.80 0.52
C GLU A 12 -7.30 -16.35 -0.53
N ALA A 13 -7.58 -15.28 -1.27
CA ALA A 13 -6.62 -14.69 -2.22
C ALA A 13 -5.60 -13.76 -1.55
N VAL A 14 -5.92 -13.18 -0.40
CA VAL A 14 -5.07 -12.19 0.30
C VAL A 14 -4.45 -12.74 1.58
N GLU A 15 -5.18 -13.54 2.31
CA GLU A 15 -4.79 -14.05 3.62
C GLU A 15 -3.45 -14.81 3.63
N PRO A 16 -3.15 -15.72 2.66
CA PRO A 16 -1.88 -16.45 2.67
C PRO A 16 -0.66 -15.55 2.56
N TYR A 17 -0.72 -14.48 1.75
CA TYR A 17 0.37 -13.52 1.62
C TYR A 17 0.60 -12.75 2.92
N LEU A 18 -0.46 -12.25 3.54
CA LEU A 18 -0.39 -11.44 4.74
C LEU A 18 -0.03 -12.25 6.01
N LYS A 19 -0.12 -13.58 5.92
CA LYS A 19 0.33 -14.52 6.98
C LYS A 19 1.72 -15.09 6.75
N ALA A 20 2.48 -14.57 5.79
CA ALA A 20 3.80 -15.11 5.44
C ALA A 20 4.90 -14.06 5.56
N SER A 21 6.18 -14.54 5.69
CA SER A 21 7.41 -13.77 5.56
C SER A 21 7.42 -12.48 6.41
N MET A 22 7.63 -11.32 5.80
CA MET A 22 7.77 -10.03 6.48
C MET A 22 6.45 -9.57 7.10
N MET A 23 5.31 -9.90 6.51
CA MET A 23 3.98 -9.59 7.04
C MET A 23 3.74 -10.35 8.36
N GLU A 24 4.01 -11.66 8.39
CA GLU A 24 3.95 -12.47 9.62
C GLU A 24 4.90 -11.93 10.70
N LYS A 25 6.12 -11.53 10.30
CA LYS A 25 7.10 -10.95 11.24
C LYS A 25 6.59 -9.65 11.85
N ALA A 26 5.96 -8.78 11.05
CA ALA A 26 5.37 -7.53 11.55
C ALA A 26 4.25 -7.80 12.56
N VAL A 27 3.39 -8.78 12.29
CA VAL A 27 2.32 -9.20 13.23
C VAL A 27 2.91 -9.76 14.52
N ARG A 28 3.89 -10.67 14.45
CA ARG A 28 4.54 -11.24 15.63
C ARG A 28 5.24 -10.20 16.51
N LYS A 29 5.69 -9.10 15.92
CA LYS A 29 6.29 -7.97 16.65
C LYS A 29 5.25 -6.96 17.17
N GLY A 30 3.96 -7.17 16.92
CA GLY A 30 2.91 -6.23 17.30
C GLY A 30 2.95 -4.89 16.53
N LEU A 31 3.59 -4.87 15.37
CA LEU A 31 3.72 -3.68 14.54
C LEU A 31 2.57 -3.53 13.54
N ALA A 32 2.00 -4.65 13.11
CA ALA A 32 0.85 -4.68 12.18
C ALA A 32 -0.20 -5.70 12.63
N GLU A 33 -1.45 -5.46 12.23
CA GLU A 33 -2.59 -6.36 12.41
C GLU A 33 -3.39 -6.42 11.11
N PHE A 34 -3.84 -7.61 10.70
CA PHE A 34 -4.64 -7.84 9.50
C PHE A 34 -5.94 -8.53 9.84
N ASP A 35 -7.07 -7.89 9.47
CA ASP A 35 -8.41 -8.46 9.53
C ASP A 35 -8.93 -8.73 8.12
N PHE A 36 -9.65 -9.82 7.94
CA PHE A 36 -10.26 -10.21 6.67
C PHE A 36 -11.77 -10.22 6.82
N VAL A 37 -12.44 -9.39 6.02
CA VAL A 37 -13.89 -9.24 6.05
C VAL A 37 -14.44 -9.78 4.73
N ASN A 38 -15.19 -10.88 4.80
CA ASN A 38 -15.85 -11.42 3.61
C ASN A 38 -17.08 -10.59 3.29
N LEU A 39 -17.07 -9.91 2.14
CA LEU A 39 -18.18 -9.06 1.71
C LEU A 39 -19.49 -9.85 1.55
N ARG A 40 -19.44 -11.15 1.23
CA ARG A 40 -20.62 -12.02 1.12
C ARG A 40 -21.39 -12.17 2.44
N ASP A 41 -20.76 -11.93 3.59
CA ASP A 41 -21.44 -12.00 4.87
C ASP A 41 -22.43 -10.87 5.07
N TYR A 42 -22.31 -9.81 4.28
CA TYR A 42 -23.20 -8.66 4.23
C TYR A 42 -24.13 -8.67 3.01
N GLY A 43 -24.06 -9.75 2.20
CA GLY A 43 -24.88 -9.90 1.00
C GLY A 43 -26.37 -10.03 1.29
N LEU A 44 -27.20 -9.61 0.33
CA LEU A 44 -28.63 -9.50 0.47
C LEU A 44 -29.36 -10.82 0.15
N GLY A 45 -30.38 -11.09 0.91
CA GLY A 45 -31.26 -12.22 0.70
C GLY A 45 -30.63 -13.59 0.92
N PRO A 46 -31.34 -14.69 0.58
CA PRO A 46 -30.87 -16.06 0.82
C PRO A 46 -29.60 -16.42 0.05
N HIS A 47 -29.36 -15.76 -1.08
CA HIS A 47 -28.19 -16.01 -1.93
C HIS A 47 -26.99 -15.12 -1.59
N LYS A 48 -27.10 -14.28 -0.55
CA LYS A 48 -26.04 -13.34 -0.15
C LYS A 48 -25.52 -12.52 -1.34
N SER A 49 -26.44 -11.96 -2.16
CA SER A 49 -26.08 -11.17 -3.33
C SER A 49 -25.36 -9.88 -2.92
N VAL A 50 -24.21 -9.64 -3.56
CA VAL A 50 -23.36 -8.44 -3.34
C VAL A 50 -23.25 -7.56 -4.59
N ASP A 51 -23.84 -8.01 -5.70
CA ASP A 51 -23.75 -7.41 -7.02
C ASP A 51 -25.14 -7.34 -7.67
N ASP A 52 -25.26 -6.45 -8.69
CA ASP A 52 -26.45 -6.32 -9.50
C ASP A 52 -26.11 -5.71 -10.87
N THR A 53 -27.08 -5.78 -11.80
CA THR A 53 -26.94 -5.20 -13.13
C THR A 53 -26.88 -3.67 -13.09
N PRO A 54 -26.06 -3.02 -13.95
CA PRO A 54 -25.99 -1.57 -13.99
C PRO A 54 -27.28 -0.93 -14.52
N TYR A 55 -27.68 0.19 -13.94
CA TYR A 55 -28.71 1.03 -14.52
C TYR A 55 -28.24 1.56 -15.89
N GLY A 56 -29.15 1.62 -16.85
CA GLY A 56 -28.82 2.01 -18.23
C GLY A 56 -28.38 0.86 -19.13
N GLY A 57 -28.27 -0.36 -18.58
CA GLY A 57 -27.82 -1.55 -19.31
C GLY A 57 -26.31 -1.62 -19.41
N GLY A 58 -25.81 -2.68 -20.03
CA GLY A 58 -24.40 -3.01 -20.18
C GLY A 58 -24.11 -4.44 -19.78
N ASP A 59 -22.93 -4.92 -20.16
CA ASP A 59 -22.49 -6.28 -19.78
C ASP A 59 -21.92 -6.27 -18.35
N GLY A 60 -22.06 -7.42 -17.67
CA GLY A 60 -21.49 -7.64 -16.33
C GLY A 60 -22.33 -7.09 -15.20
N MET A 61 -21.71 -7.01 -14.02
CA MET A 61 -22.34 -6.68 -12.75
C MET A 61 -21.55 -5.57 -12.04
N LEU A 62 -22.17 -4.88 -11.10
CA LEU A 62 -21.52 -3.89 -10.21
C LEU A 62 -21.70 -4.31 -8.76
N LEU A 63 -20.71 -4.03 -7.91
CA LEU A 63 -20.88 -4.14 -6.46
C LEU A 63 -21.97 -3.18 -5.98
N ARG A 64 -22.87 -3.70 -5.17
CA ARG A 64 -24.01 -2.96 -4.59
C ARG A 64 -23.58 -2.10 -3.41
N CYS A 65 -24.28 -1.00 -3.19
CA CYS A 65 -24.07 -0.12 -2.03
C CYS A 65 -24.32 -0.84 -0.71
N GLU A 66 -25.45 -1.52 -0.56
CA GLU A 66 -25.92 -2.02 0.74
C GLU A 66 -24.89 -2.96 1.42
N PRO A 67 -24.36 -4.02 0.76
CA PRO A 67 -23.39 -4.90 1.40
C PRO A 67 -22.07 -4.17 1.67
N VAL A 68 -21.63 -3.26 0.79
CA VAL A 68 -20.39 -2.51 0.97
C VAL A 68 -20.48 -1.55 2.16
N PHE A 69 -21.57 -0.77 2.26
CA PHE A 69 -21.80 0.13 3.39
C PHE A 69 -21.87 -0.67 4.70
N ALA A 70 -22.66 -1.75 4.75
CA ALA A 70 -22.79 -2.58 5.94
C ALA A 70 -21.43 -3.17 6.40
N ALA A 71 -20.60 -3.63 5.46
CA ALA A 71 -19.26 -4.16 5.76
C ALA A 71 -18.34 -3.07 6.34
N ILE A 72 -18.27 -1.89 5.71
CA ILE A 72 -17.46 -0.77 6.18
C ILE A 72 -17.95 -0.27 7.55
N GLU A 73 -19.25 -0.10 7.73
CA GLU A 73 -19.86 0.34 9.00
C GLU A 73 -19.58 -0.66 10.12
N SER A 74 -19.59 -1.96 9.85
CA SER A 74 -19.26 -2.98 10.85
C SER A 74 -17.83 -2.85 11.38
N VAL A 75 -16.87 -2.48 10.51
CA VAL A 75 -15.48 -2.20 10.92
C VAL A 75 -15.43 -0.87 11.67
N LYS A 76 -16.06 0.18 11.14
CA LYS A 76 -16.09 1.53 11.77
C LYS A 76 -16.80 1.53 13.12
N THR A 77 -17.73 0.63 13.39
CA THR A 77 -18.33 0.46 14.72
C THR A 77 -17.28 0.15 15.81
N LYS A 78 -16.22 -0.60 15.44
CA LYS A 78 -15.11 -0.94 16.34
C LYS A 78 -13.97 0.08 16.27
N SER A 79 -13.86 0.79 15.18
CA SER A 79 -12.79 1.76 14.90
C SER A 79 -13.36 2.95 14.09
N PRO A 80 -14.02 3.91 14.74
CA PRO A 80 -14.69 5.01 14.04
C PRO A 80 -13.78 5.86 13.16
N GLU A 81 -12.50 5.99 13.55
CA GLU A 81 -11.48 6.77 12.83
C GLU A 81 -10.84 6.01 11.66
N ALA A 82 -11.26 4.75 11.41
CA ALA A 82 -10.69 3.97 10.31
C ALA A 82 -10.94 4.64 8.96
N LYS A 83 -9.88 4.73 8.14
CA LYS A 83 -9.89 5.37 6.82
C LYS A 83 -10.11 4.34 5.73
N VAL A 84 -10.99 4.64 4.79
CA VAL A 84 -11.36 3.75 3.69
C VAL A 84 -10.52 4.04 2.45
N ILE A 85 -9.80 3.03 1.99
CA ILE A 85 -9.00 3.03 0.76
C ILE A 85 -9.73 2.19 -0.29
N LEU A 86 -9.91 2.76 -1.47
CA LEU A 86 -10.48 2.08 -2.64
C LEU A 86 -9.47 2.06 -3.78
N PRO A 87 -8.91 0.90 -4.11
CA PRO A 87 -8.16 0.73 -5.35
C PRO A 87 -9.07 0.92 -6.57
N THR A 88 -8.73 1.89 -7.43
CA THR A 88 -9.55 2.24 -8.60
C THR A 88 -8.69 2.91 -9.68
N PRO A 89 -8.98 2.70 -10.99
CA PRO A 89 -8.23 3.35 -12.06
C PRO A 89 -8.24 4.89 -12.02
N VAL A 90 -9.29 5.49 -11.45
CA VAL A 90 -9.47 6.96 -11.34
C VAL A 90 -8.86 7.56 -10.08
N GLY A 91 -8.10 6.78 -9.30
CA GLY A 91 -7.42 7.25 -8.09
C GLY A 91 -6.10 7.94 -8.37
N ALA A 92 -5.50 8.54 -7.32
CA ALA A 92 -4.13 9.02 -7.36
C ALA A 92 -3.16 7.85 -7.59
N VAL A 93 -2.12 8.05 -8.40
CA VAL A 93 -1.15 7.00 -8.70
C VAL A 93 -0.29 6.72 -7.47
N TRP A 94 -0.31 5.47 -7.01
CA TRP A 94 0.43 5.01 -5.85
C TRP A 94 1.95 5.19 -6.03
N ASN A 95 2.59 5.75 -5.03
CA ASN A 95 4.04 5.97 -5.01
C ASN A 95 4.62 5.79 -3.60
N GLN A 96 5.94 5.89 -3.49
CA GLN A 96 6.67 5.69 -2.24
C GLN A 96 6.35 6.75 -1.18
N GLU A 97 6.07 7.99 -1.59
CA GLU A 97 5.71 9.07 -0.67
C GLU A 97 4.37 8.79 0.01
N MET A 98 3.35 8.38 -0.75
CA MET A 98 2.06 7.97 -0.22
C MET A 98 2.19 6.78 0.76
N ALA A 99 3.07 5.81 0.44
CA ALA A 99 3.33 4.68 1.32
C ALA A 99 3.96 5.13 2.65
N ARG A 100 4.91 6.09 2.62
CA ARG A 100 5.50 6.69 3.83
C ARG A 100 4.47 7.45 4.65
N GLU A 101 3.61 8.23 4.01
CA GLU A 101 2.56 8.97 4.70
C GLU A 101 1.62 8.04 5.47
N LEU A 102 1.18 6.94 4.86
CA LEU A 102 0.35 5.96 5.55
C LEU A 102 1.11 5.23 6.66
N ALA A 103 2.39 4.92 6.46
CA ALA A 103 3.23 4.26 7.45
C ALA A 103 3.53 5.17 8.67
N SER A 104 3.71 6.47 8.45
CA SER A 104 4.07 7.44 9.49
C SER A 104 2.91 7.86 10.38
N CYS A 105 1.67 7.44 10.06
CA CYS A 105 0.45 7.86 10.76
C CYS A 105 0.23 9.39 10.81
N ALA A 106 0.95 10.15 9.99
CA ALA A 106 0.75 11.57 9.88
C ALA A 106 -0.58 11.82 9.17
N SER A 107 -1.59 12.27 9.91
CA SER A 107 -2.89 12.70 9.39
C SER A 107 -2.75 13.97 8.56
N ARG A 108 -2.24 13.84 7.34
CA ARG A 108 -2.42 14.85 6.31
C ARG A 108 -3.57 14.40 5.43
N SER A 109 -4.62 15.21 5.41
CA SER A 109 -5.71 15.02 4.48
C SER A 109 -5.16 15.06 3.05
N PHE A 110 -5.11 13.90 2.39
CA PHE A 110 -5.04 13.91 0.93
C PHE A 110 -6.24 14.72 0.46
N ALA A 111 -5.98 15.83 -0.21
CA ALA A 111 -7.04 16.63 -0.78
C ALA A 111 -7.84 15.75 -1.73
N THR A 112 -9.11 15.55 -1.41
CA THR A 112 -10.12 14.86 -2.22
C THR A 112 -10.50 15.71 -3.43
N THR A 113 -9.55 16.20 -4.19
CA THR A 113 -9.80 16.91 -5.44
C THR A 113 -9.10 16.16 -6.55
N GLY A 114 -9.89 15.55 -7.40
CA GLY A 114 -9.47 15.06 -8.72
C GLY A 114 -9.13 16.21 -9.66
N ALA A 115 -8.25 17.09 -9.24
CA ALA A 115 -7.61 18.10 -10.08
C ALA A 115 -6.11 17.94 -9.85
N ILE A 116 -5.41 17.55 -10.91
CA ILE A 116 -3.97 17.62 -11.02
C ILE A 116 -3.64 19.11 -11.09
N ASP A 117 -3.38 19.74 -9.95
CA ASP A 117 -2.64 20.99 -9.92
C ASP A 117 -1.19 20.66 -9.55
N GLU A 118 -0.33 20.81 -10.56
CA GLU A 118 1.11 20.87 -10.39
C GLU A 118 1.45 22.01 -9.42
N ALA A 119 2.34 21.68 -8.46
CA ALA A 119 2.98 22.60 -7.54
C ALA A 119 2.21 23.01 -6.27
N SER A 120 2.39 22.20 -5.22
CA SER A 120 2.49 22.79 -3.88
C SER A 120 3.58 22.07 -3.10
N PRO A 121 4.67 22.76 -2.70
CA PRO A 121 5.75 22.14 -1.92
C PRO A 121 5.20 21.86 -0.51
N LEU A 122 5.30 20.60 -0.11
CA LEU A 122 4.99 20.12 1.23
C LEU A 122 5.92 20.82 2.22
N THR A 123 5.36 21.68 3.06
CA THR A 123 6.11 22.40 4.09
C THR A 123 6.62 21.42 5.14
N THR A 124 7.91 21.22 5.14
CA THR A 124 8.73 20.64 6.21
C THR A 124 8.51 21.38 7.53
N GLY A 125 8.05 20.68 8.58
CA GLY A 125 7.86 21.29 9.88
C GLY A 125 7.48 20.36 11.05
N ALA A 126 7.71 19.05 10.94
CA ALA A 126 7.62 18.15 12.09
C ALA A 126 9.02 17.65 12.46
N SER A 127 9.45 17.84 13.72
CA SER A 127 10.73 17.36 14.23
C SER A 127 10.76 15.82 14.29
N GLU A 128 11.96 15.23 14.23
CA GLU A 128 12.15 13.77 14.33
C GLU A 128 11.60 13.19 15.65
N GLU A 129 11.61 13.95 16.72
CA GLU A 129 11.05 13.57 18.04
C GLU A 129 9.51 13.43 18.02
N ASP A 130 8.81 14.15 17.12
CA ASP A 130 7.36 13.99 16.94
C ASP A 130 7.00 12.70 16.16
N ARG A 131 7.97 12.07 15.50
CA ARG A 131 7.78 10.85 14.69
C ARG A 131 7.81 9.56 15.52
N GLU A 132 8.59 9.50 16.59
CA GLU A 132 8.71 8.32 17.45
C GLU A 132 7.52 8.13 18.41
N GLY A 133 6.79 9.20 18.73
CA GLY A 133 5.68 9.18 19.69
C GLY A 133 4.31 8.80 19.13
N GLN A 134 4.11 8.70 17.82
CA GLN A 134 2.79 8.61 17.18
C GLN A 134 2.57 7.40 16.27
N LEU A 135 3.06 6.23 16.61
CA LEU A 135 2.48 4.96 16.14
C LEU A 135 1.10 4.72 16.80
N ALA A 136 0.30 5.76 16.96
CA ALA A 136 -1.03 5.67 17.51
C ALA A 136 -1.93 5.00 16.46
N ASN A 137 -2.14 3.69 16.59
CA ASN A 137 -3.27 2.88 16.10
C ASN A 137 -3.98 3.40 14.83
N SER A 138 -3.24 3.57 13.73
CA SER A 138 -3.88 3.87 12.45
C SER A 138 -4.57 2.62 11.92
N HIS A 139 -5.83 2.77 11.54
CA HIS A 139 -6.62 1.69 10.98
C HIS A 139 -7.09 2.06 9.57
N TYR A 140 -6.75 1.24 8.60
CA TYR A 140 -7.16 1.37 7.21
C TYR A 140 -8.06 0.21 6.81
N ILE A 141 -9.17 0.54 6.15
CA ILE A 141 -10.09 -0.41 5.53
C ILE A 141 -9.79 -0.38 4.04
N ILE A 142 -9.39 -1.51 3.45
CA ILE A 142 -9.20 -1.61 2.00
C ILE A 142 -10.39 -2.37 1.42
N LEU A 143 -11.20 -1.67 0.65
CA LEU A 143 -12.30 -2.26 -0.10
C LEU A 143 -11.76 -2.78 -1.44
N CYS A 144 -11.75 -4.09 -1.65
CA CYS A 144 -11.37 -4.71 -2.92
C CYS A 144 -12.56 -4.73 -3.90
N PRO A 145 -12.57 -3.87 -4.94
CA PRO A 145 -13.61 -3.93 -5.96
C PRO A 145 -13.47 -5.19 -6.80
N HIS A 146 -14.58 -5.63 -7.37
CA HIS A 146 -14.67 -6.79 -8.26
C HIS A 146 -15.71 -6.53 -9.36
N TYR A 147 -15.90 -7.49 -10.29
CA TYR A 147 -16.81 -7.38 -11.44
C TYR A 147 -16.40 -6.24 -12.42
N GLU A 148 -17.38 -5.56 -13.04
CA GLU A 148 -17.12 -4.38 -13.88
C GLU A 148 -16.86 -3.10 -13.06
N GLY A 149 -17.03 -3.19 -11.73
CA GLY A 149 -16.81 -2.09 -10.82
C GLY A 149 -17.79 -2.06 -9.64
N TYR A 150 -18.12 -0.88 -9.21
CA TYR A 150 -18.93 -0.64 -8.03
C TYR A 150 -19.92 0.49 -8.27
N ASP A 151 -21.00 0.52 -7.50
CA ASP A 151 -21.95 1.64 -7.50
C ASP A 151 -21.22 2.93 -7.06
N GLU A 152 -21.36 3.99 -7.86
CA GLU A 152 -20.65 5.27 -7.64
C GLU A 152 -20.95 5.91 -6.28
N ARG A 153 -22.11 5.61 -5.69
CA ARG A 153 -22.48 6.09 -4.34
C ARG A 153 -21.56 5.60 -3.23
N ILE A 154 -20.82 4.49 -3.47
CA ILE A 154 -19.81 3.97 -2.54
C ILE A 154 -18.70 5.00 -2.31
N LEU A 155 -18.41 5.85 -3.29
CA LEU A 155 -17.39 6.89 -3.16
C LEU A 155 -17.67 7.90 -2.04
N SER A 156 -18.94 8.04 -1.61
CA SER A 156 -19.30 8.95 -0.51
C SER A 156 -18.71 8.57 0.85
N ILE A 157 -18.26 7.32 1.01
CA ILE A 157 -17.67 6.81 2.26
C ILE A 157 -16.20 6.41 2.10
N VAL A 158 -15.58 6.73 0.95
CA VAL A 158 -14.18 6.46 0.65
C VAL A 158 -13.34 7.69 0.98
N ASP A 159 -12.28 7.49 1.77
CA ASP A 159 -11.33 8.54 2.11
C ASP A 159 -10.22 8.67 1.04
N TYR A 160 -9.74 7.54 0.48
CA TYR A 160 -8.65 7.53 -0.49
C TYR A 160 -8.98 6.68 -1.72
N LYS A 161 -8.86 7.26 -2.91
CA LYS A 161 -8.91 6.56 -4.19
C LYS A 161 -7.49 6.38 -4.70
N ILE A 162 -7.06 5.14 -4.92
CA ILE A 162 -5.67 4.82 -5.27
C ILE A 162 -5.62 4.01 -6.57
N SER A 163 -4.80 4.45 -7.51
CA SER A 163 -4.50 3.73 -8.75
C SER A 163 -3.09 3.15 -8.70
N LEU A 164 -2.90 1.91 -9.11
CA LEU A 164 -1.57 1.31 -9.26
C LEU A 164 -0.91 1.63 -10.61
N GLY A 165 -1.63 2.26 -11.53
CA GLY A 165 -1.12 2.58 -12.86
C GLY A 165 -2.17 2.49 -13.95
N LYS A 166 -1.77 2.74 -15.20
CA LYS A 166 -2.65 2.78 -16.38
C LYS A 166 -2.88 1.37 -16.96
N TYR A 167 -3.47 0.49 -16.19
CA TYR A 167 -3.89 -0.88 -16.58
C TYR A 167 -5.06 -1.33 -15.72
N VAL A 168 -5.76 -2.36 -16.15
CA VAL A 168 -6.93 -2.92 -15.45
C VAL A 168 -6.58 -4.31 -14.92
N LEU A 169 -7.01 -4.60 -13.70
CA LEU A 169 -6.91 -5.90 -13.04
C LEU A 169 -8.30 -6.50 -12.87
N THR A 170 -8.38 -7.79 -12.62
CA THR A 170 -9.63 -8.53 -12.43
C THR A 170 -10.33 -8.25 -11.10
N GLY A 171 -9.62 -7.66 -10.13
CA GLY A 171 -10.13 -7.36 -8.79
C GLY A 171 -9.18 -6.48 -7.99
N GLY A 172 -9.61 -6.10 -6.80
CA GLY A 172 -8.88 -5.21 -5.89
C GLY A 172 -7.89 -5.92 -4.95
N GLU A 173 -7.82 -7.25 -4.96
CA GLU A 173 -7.01 -8.03 -4.03
C GLU A 173 -5.52 -7.80 -4.22
N LEU A 174 -5.01 -7.85 -5.46
CA LEU A 174 -3.60 -7.55 -5.76
C LEU A 174 -3.24 -6.10 -5.46
N PRO A 175 -4.02 -5.08 -5.86
CA PRO A 175 -3.82 -3.71 -5.41
C PRO A 175 -3.75 -3.57 -3.89
N ALA A 176 -4.64 -4.22 -3.15
CA ALA A 176 -4.65 -4.21 -1.69
C ALA A 176 -3.33 -4.75 -1.12
N LEU A 177 -2.83 -5.87 -1.65
CA LEU A 177 -1.56 -6.46 -1.23
C LEU A 177 -0.37 -5.54 -1.52
N VAL A 178 -0.33 -4.89 -2.69
CA VAL A 178 0.73 -3.93 -3.04
C VAL A 178 0.75 -2.74 -2.09
N ILE A 179 -0.42 -2.17 -1.79
CA ILE A 179 -0.55 -1.05 -0.84
C ILE A 179 -0.09 -1.49 0.55
N ILE A 180 -0.59 -2.61 1.08
CA ILE A 180 -0.25 -3.11 2.41
C ILE A 180 1.25 -3.40 2.52
N ASP A 181 1.83 -4.11 1.55
CA ASP A 181 3.25 -4.48 1.58
C ASP A 181 4.14 -3.24 1.59
N SER A 182 3.91 -2.31 0.65
CA SER A 182 4.69 -1.08 0.54
C SER A 182 4.61 -0.19 1.78
N VAL A 183 3.48 -0.20 2.51
CA VAL A 183 3.32 0.52 3.78
C VAL A 183 4.00 -0.22 4.93
N VAL A 184 3.70 -1.51 5.11
CA VAL A 184 4.13 -2.29 6.28
C VAL A 184 5.66 -2.40 6.34
N ARG A 185 6.34 -2.55 5.18
CA ARG A 185 7.81 -2.62 5.14
C ARG A 185 8.50 -1.34 5.61
N LEU A 186 7.82 -0.20 5.55
CA LEU A 186 8.34 1.11 6.00
C LEU A 186 8.19 1.35 7.51
N ILE A 187 7.46 0.49 8.20
CA ILE A 187 7.28 0.60 9.66
C ILE A 187 8.61 0.26 10.34
N PRO A 188 9.12 1.14 11.26
CA PRO A 188 10.35 0.87 11.98
C PRO A 188 10.33 -0.50 12.66
N GLY A 189 11.40 -1.26 12.49
CA GLY A 189 11.55 -2.59 13.07
C GLY A 189 10.97 -3.76 12.25
N VAL A 190 10.25 -3.52 11.15
CA VAL A 190 9.80 -4.59 10.24
C VAL A 190 10.97 -5.13 9.44
N LEU A 191 11.71 -4.27 8.73
CA LEU A 191 12.92 -4.66 8.02
C LEU A 191 14.08 -4.96 8.99
N GLY A 192 15.04 -5.77 8.53
CA GLY A 192 16.14 -6.24 9.38
C GLY A 192 17.31 -5.26 9.58
N GLY A 193 17.44 -4.25 8.71
CA GLY A 193 18.48 -3.21 8.78
C GLY A 193 17.85 -1.87 9.15
N GLU A 194 18.47 -1.16 10.09
CA GLU A 194 17.99 0.17 10.53
C GLU A 194 17.93 1.18 9.37
N THR A 195 18.86 1.08 8.41
CA THR A 195 18.96 1.98 7.26
C THR A 195 18.39 1.40 5.95
N SER A 196 17.80 0.19 5.99
CA SER A 196 17.35 -0.50 4.75
C SER A 196 16.26 0.26 3.99
N ALA A 197 15.40 1.02 4.68
CA ALA A 197 14.37 1.83 4.05
C ALA A 197 14.85 3.25 3.65
N GLU A 198 16.06 3.63 4.07
CA GLU A 198 16.63 4.96 3.81
C GLU A 198 17.51 4.99 2.55
N ILE A 199 18.09 3.84 2.17
CA ILE A 199 19.09 3.74 1.08
C ILE A 199 18.50 3.05 -0.16
N GLU A 200 17.23 2.73 -0.19
CA GLU A 200 16.57 2.06 -1.31
C GLU A 200 16.11 3.02 -2.41
N SER A 201 15.79 2.46 -3.57
CA SER A 201 15.19 3.22 -4.68
C SER A 201 13.95 3.97 -4.21
N PHE A 202 13.78 5.20 -4.69
CA PHE A 202 12.70 6.13 -4.31
C PHE A 202 12.72 6.57 -2.84
N SER A 203 13.85 6.39 -2.13
CA SER A 203 14.00 6.91 -0.77
C SER A 203 14.13 8.44 -0.77
N ASP A 204 14.65 9.03 -1.84
CA ASP A 204 14.79 10.45 -2.08
C ASP A 204 14.27 10.80 -3.49
N GLY A 205 12.96 11.00 -3.61
CA GLY A 205 12.29 11.28 -4.88
C GLY A 205 12.41 10.14 -5.89
N ASP A 206 12.84 10.46 -7.11
CA ASP A 206 12.98 9.50 -8.23
C ASP A 206 14.35 8.82 -8.29
N ASN A 207 15.16 8.91 -7.24
CA ASN A 207 16.48 8.31 -7.19
C ASN A 207 16.38 6.78 -7.09
N LEU A 208 17.17 6.10 -7.93
CA LEU A 208 17.30 4.65 -7.92
C LEU A 208 18.58 4.24 -7.17
N GLU A 209 18.49 3.14 -6.44
CA GLU A 209 19.64 2.55 -5.79
C GLU A 209 20.67 2.06 -6.83
N TYR A 210 21.96 2.10 -6.45
CA TYR A 210 23.04 1.56 -7.26
C TYR A 210 22.92 0.03 -7.45
N PRO A 211 23.49 -0.53 -8.55
CA PRO A 211 23.45 -1.97 -8.79
C PRO A 211 24.25 -2.73 -7.73
N GLN A 212 23.65 -3.81 -7.23
CA GLN A 212 24.22 -4.64 -6.18
C GLN A 212 24.79 -5.96 -6.75
N TYR A 213 25.84 -6.46 -6.13
CA TYR A 213 26.51 -7.70 -6.50
C TYR A 213 26.67 -8.61 -5.27
N THR A 214 26.63 -9.92 -5.51
CA THR A 214 26.87 -10.95 -4.48
C THR A 214 27.88 -11.99 -4.99
N ARG A 215 28.24 -12.95 -4.15
CA ARG A 215 29.14 -14.05 -4.51
C ARG A 215 28.51 -14.99 -5.54
N PRO A 216 29.30 -15.60 -6.43
CA PRO A 216 30.75 -15.50 -6.55
C PRO A 216 31.26 -14.24 -7.25
N GLU A 217 32.55 -13.88 -7.13
CA GLU A 217 33.17 -12.70 -7.75
C GLU A 217 33.12 -12.73 -9.27
N GLU A 218 33.14 -13.93 -9.86
CA GLU A 218 32.96 -14.14 -11.30
C GLU A 218 31.92 -15.24 -11.55
N PHE A 219 30.97 -14.96 -12.44
CA PHE A 219 30.00 -15.92 -12.90
C PHE A 219 29.82 -15.84 -14.43
N ARG A 220 30.13 -16.93 -15.14
CA ARG A 220 30.01 -17.02 -16.61
C ARG A 220 30.74 -15.90 -17.35
N GLY A 221 31.93 -15.53 -16.87
CA GLY A 221 32.75 -14.44 -17.45
C GLY A 221 32.35 -13.03 -17.05
N MET A 222 31.26 -12.87 -16.31
CA MET A 222 30.82 -11.59 -15.73
C MET A 222 31.46 -11.39 -14.35
N LYS A 223 32.15 -10.27 -14.15
CA LYS A 223 32.89 -9.98 -12.92
C LYS A 223 32.21 -8.90 -12.09
N VAL A 224 32.34 -9.03 -10.78
CA VAL A 224 32.03 -7.95 -9.85
C VAL A 224 33.01 -6.80 -10.07
N PRO A 225 32.60 -5.53 -10.09
CA PRO A 225 33.51 -4.39 -10.17
C PRO A 225 34.60 -4.45 -9.08
N GLU A 226 35.88 -4.29 -9.48
CA GLU A 226 37.03 -4.44 -8.57
C GLU A 226 36.97 -3.47 -7.38
N VAL A 227 36.42 -2.28 -7.57
CA VAL A 227 36.21 -1.29 -6.48
C VAL A 227 35.37 -1.86 -5.33
N LEU A 228 34.38 -2.70 -5.63
CA LEU A 228 33.51 -3.31 -4.60
C LEU A 228 34.22 -4.43 -3.83
N LEU A 229 35.31 -4.98 -4.37
CA LEU A 229 36.12 -6.00 -3.73
C LEU A 229 37.31 -5.41 -2.95
N SER A 230 37.59 -4.12 -3.12
CA SER A 230 38.79 -3.46 -2.58
C SER A 230 38.82 -3.27 -1.07
N GLY A 231 37.64 -3.29 -0.41
CA GLY A 231 37.49 -2.92 1.00
C GLY A 231 37.68 -1.42 1.27
N ASN A 232 37.93 -0.60 0.25
CA ASN A 232 38.06 0.85 0.39
C ASN A 232 36.68 1.53 0.42
N HIS A 233 36.16 1.75 1.63
CA HIS A 233 34.82 2.33 1.81
C HIS A 233 34.62 3.68 1.10
N GLY A 234 35.64 4.52 1.02
CA GLY A 234 35.56 5.82 0.33
C GLY A 234 35.37 5.67 -1.18
N GLU A 235 36.12 4.78 -1.82
CA GLU A 235 35.97 4.54 -3.26
C GLU A 235 34.69 3.76 -3.57
N ILE A 236 34.26 2.86 -2.68
CA ILE A 236 32.96 2.17 -2.77
C ILE A 236 31.81 3.18 -2.71
N ALA A 237 31.86 4.14 -1.78
CA ALA A 237 30.81 5.17 -1.65
C ALA A 237 30.71 6.04 -2.93
N LYS A 238 31.84 6.51 -3.47
CA LYS A 238 31.88 7.25 -4.73
C LYS A 238 31.35 6.43 -5.92
N TRP A 239 31.67 5.13 -5.95
CA TRP A 239 31.19 4.25 -7.00
C TRP A 239 29.67 4.09 -6.92
N ARG A 240 29.12 3.91 -5.73
CA ARG A 240 27.67 3.82 -5.48
C ARG A 240 26.95 5.09 -5.91
N GLU A 241 27.40 6.25 -5.47
CA GLU A 241 26.87 7.56 -5.87
C GLU A 241 26.87 7.73 -7.39
N LYS A 242 27.98 7.37 -8.06
CA LYS A 242 28.09 7.46 -9.52
C LYS A 242 27.15 6.53 -10.28
N HIS A 243 26.76 5.39 -9.67
CA HIS A 243 25.92 4.37 -10.31
C HIS A 243 24.48 4.35 -9.79
N SER A 244 24.14 5.21 -8.86
CA SER A 244 22.74 5.56 -8.56
C SER A 244 22.16 6.30 -9.75
N GLY A 245 20.90 6.01 -10.09
CA GLY A 245 20.22 6.56 -11.27
C GLY A 245 19.03 7.43 -10.90
N HIS A 246 18.36 7.95 -11.93
CA HIS A 246 17.04 8.54 -11.81
C HIS A 246 16.04 7.67 -12.59
N ALA A 247 14.79 7.51 -12.05
CA ALA A 247 13.73 6.76 -12.68
C ALA A 247 13.06 7.54 -13.82
#